data_a930e32a78c3ed021d39341a978406f0
#
_entry.id   a930e32a78c3ed021d39341a978406f0
#
_cell.length_a   1.000
_cell.length_b   1.000
_cell.length_c   1.000
_cell.angle_alpha   90.00
_cell.angle_beta   90.00
_cell.angle_gamma   90.00
#
_symmetry.space_group_name_H-M   'P 1'
#
loop_
_entity.id
_entity.type
_entity.pdbx_description
1 polymer ?
#
loop_
_entity_poly.entity_id
_entity_poly.type
_entity_poly.pdbx_seq_one_letter_code
_entity_poly.pdbx_strand_id
1 'polypeptide(L)'
;MYFGLVRLIHLSDLHLGYRQYQRQTSAGNNQREADVASVFRTIIDRVIALAPDLVVLAGDIFHNVRPPNPAILHAFTQFSRLTQALPNSIVVMVAGNHDSPRAAETGCILRLFAPLGIHVIDGEAQRLDFPERGLSVLGVPDTGVPQHVLLDPDPNSARNVLVLHGEVAGVLPPSAAGVERTAVEITPEAIGASRWSYVALGHYHVCRQIEPNAYYSGSIEYTSTNPWGEIQEERAAKLPGKVFLEYDLDTGKRIVHSIKPARALVDLPRIEGRGMSAADIDVLIRAHVEKVSGGIDDKIVRQVIRDVPRHIAREIDYRMLREYRKRALHFHLDTRRPDIMRPAVGQGAAGRRASLMDTVREMLWSRPLPSDIDRQRLVDMGLHYLSEAEQKEGIASMISGSVGSAGNVGNVGSAGDGWEDES
;
A
#
# COMPACT_ATOMS: atom_id res chain seq x y z
N MET A 1 28.93 29.32 -17.38
CA MET A 1 27.60 29.93 -17.39
C MET A 1 27.08 29.96 -15.96
N TYR A 2 26.58 31.09 -15.49
CA TYR A 2 25.96 31.16 -14.16
C TYR A 2 24.50 30.76 -14.33
N PHE A 3 24.17 29.52 -13.94
CA PHE A 3 22.78 29.08 -13.89
C PHE A 3 22.18 29.64 -12.57
N GLY A 4 20.99 30.22 -12.62
CA GLY A 4 20.24 30.57 -11.41
C GLY A 4 19.98 29.36 -10.51
N LEU A 5 19.56 29.58 -9.26
CA LEU A 5 19.14 28.50 -8.36
C LEU A 5 17.98 27.71 -8.97
N VAL A 6 17.98 26.39 -8.82
CA VAL A 6 16.91 25.52 -9.31
C VAL A 6 16.16 24.92 -8.13
N ARG A 7 14.90 25.36 -7.96
CA ARG A 7 13.98 24.83 -6.95
C ARG A 7 13.10 23.75 -7.55
N LEU A 8 13.08 22.60 -6.89
CA LEU A 8 12.34 21.42 -7.28
C LEU A 8 11.18 21.21 -6.31
N ILE A 9 10.00 20.87 -6.85
CA ILE A 9 8.89 20.28 -6.09
C ILE A 9 8.81 18.80 -6.40
N HIS A 10 8.73 17.96 -5.35
CA HIS A 10 8.57 16.51 -5.45
C HIS A 10 7.23 16.07 -4.90
N LEU A 11 6.44 15.44 -5.75
CA LEU A 11 5.16 14.80 -5.48
C LEU A 11 5.21 13.34 -5.95
N SER A 12 4.51 12.43 -5.29
CA SER A 12 4.27 11.05 -5.73
C SER A 12 2.93 10.55 -5.22
N ASP A 13 2.49 9.41 -5.68
CA ASP A 13 1.39 8.64 -5.12
C ASP A 13 0.11 9.48 -4.97
N LEU A 14 -0.30 10.15 -6.06
CA LEU A 14 -1.49 11.00 -6.08
C LEU A 14 -2.78 10.17 -6.01
N HIS A 15 -2.77 8.99 -6.57
CA HIS A 15 -3.89 8.05 -6.62
C HIS A 15 -5.23 8.68 -6.99
N LEU A 16 -5.25 9.52 -8.01
CA LEU A 16 -6.48 10.13 -8.52
C LEU A 16 -7.46 9.05 -8.98
N GLY A 17 -8.71 9.19 -8.59
CA GLY A 17 -9.73 8.17 -8.84
C GLY A 17 -9.82 7.08 -7.77
N TYR A 18 -9.09 7.23 -6.65
CA TYR A 18 -9.21 6.34 -5.49
C TYR A 18 -10.62 6.31 -4.94
N ARG A 19 -11.21 5.11 -4.79
CA ARG A 19 -12.55 4.88 -4.27
C ARG A 19 -12.50 3.94 -3.09
N GLN A 20 -13.11 4.37 -2.00
CA GLN A 20 -13.29 3.54 -0.82
C GLN A 20 -14.57 3.95 -0.10
N TYR A 21 -15.14 3.02 0.64
CA TYR A 21 -16.43 3.20 1.30
C TYR A 21 -17.58 3.46 0.31
N GLN A 22 -18.82 3.36 0.79
CA GLN A 22 -20.03 3.48 -0.06
C GLN A 22 -20.64 4.90 -0.06
N ARG A 23 -20.03 5.83 0.67
CA ARG A 23 -20.56 7.19 0.76
C ARG A 23 -20.37 7.92 -0.58
N GLN A 24 -21.44 8.56 -1.01
CA GLN A 24 -21.45 9.38 -2.22
C GLN A 24 -21.61 10.87 -1.89
N THR A 25 -21.10 11.72 -2.75
CA THR A 25 -21.36 13.16 -2.78
C THR A 25 -22.80 13.43 -3.26
N SER A 26 -23.27 14.65 -3.12
CA SER A 26 -24.57 15.08 -3.69
C SER A 26 -24.64 14.91 -5.22
N ALA A 27 -23.51 14.91 -5.89
CA ALA A 27 -23.39 14.67 -7.34
C ALA A 27 -23.30 13.18 -7.73
N GLY A 28 -23.39 12.24 -6.75
CA GLY A 28 -23.36 10.81 -7.00
C GLY A 28 -21.95 10.21 -7.15
N ASN A 29 -20.88 11.00 -7.01
CA ASN A 29 -19.50 10.50 -7.07
C ASN A 29 -19.11 9.86 -5.73
N ASN A 30 -18.18 8.90 -5.76
CA ASN A 30 -17.61 8.37 -4.52
C ASN A 30 -16.95 9.50 -3.71
N GLN A 31 -17.23 9.54 -2.41
CA GLN A 31 -16.75 10.63 -1.55
C GLN A 31 -15.23 10.67 -1.47
N ARG A 32 -14.55 9.52 -1.39
CA ARG A 32 -13.08 9.48 -1.32
C ARG A 32 -12.42 9.94 -2.62
N GLU A 33 -13.02 9.63 -3.77
CA GLU A 33 -12.58 10.17 -5.06
C GLU A 33 -12.63 11.70 -5.07
N ALA A 34 -13.72 12.28 -4.60
CA ALA A 34 -13.87 13.72 -4.49
C ALA A 34 -12.89 14.35 -3.48
N ASP A 35 -12.62 13.65 -2.36
CA ASP A 35 -11.68 14.09 -1.34
C ASP A 35 -10.25 14.20 -1.90
N VAL A 36 -9.76 13.13 -2.58
CA VAL A 36 -8.43 13.12 -3.23
C VAL A 36 -8.33 14.20 -4.30
N ALA A 37 -9.34 14.35 -5.12
CA ALA A 37 -9.41 15.40 -6.14
C ALA A 37 -9.30 16.82 -5.54
N SER A 38 -9.99 17.06 -4.42
CA SER A 38 -9.95 18.36 -3.72
C SER A 38 -8.57 18.66 -3.13
N VAL A 39 -7.92 17.65 -2.53
CA VAL A 39 -6.56 17.78 -2.00
C VAL A 39 -5.58 18.08 -3.13
N PHE A 40 -5.65 17.32 -4.23
CA PHE A 40 -4.78 17.55 -5.39
C PHE A 40 -4.93 18.97 -5.95
N ARG A 41 -6.16 19.47 -6.10
CA ARG A 41 -6.39 20.87 -6.51
C ARG A 41 -5.68 21.87 -5.58
N THR A 42 -5.79 21.68 -4.26
CA THR A 42 -5.17 22.55 -3.28
C THR A 42 -3.63 22.52 -3.38
N ILE A 43 -3.06 21.34 -3.68
CA ILE A 43 -1.62 21.19 -3.90
C ILE A 43 -1.20 21.94 -5.15
N ILE A 44 -1.91 21.82 -6.26
CA ILE A 44 -1.62 22.55 -7.51
C ILE A 44 -1.68 24.07 -7.27
N ASP A 45 -2.66 24.58 -6.52
CA ASP A 45 -2.74 26.00 -6.16
C ASP A 45 -1.47 26.44 -5.39
N ARG A 46 -0.97 25.60 -4.47
CA ARG A 46 0.27 25.89 -3.74
C ARG A 46 1.52 25.81 -4.61
N VAL A 47 1.62 24.82 -5.49
CA VAL A 47 2.76 24.67 -6.40
C VAL A 47 2.83 25.86 -7.35
N ILE A 48 1.70 26.33 -7.87
CA ILE A 48 1.64 27.55 -8.69
C ILE A 48 2.14 28.76 -7.89
N ALA A 49 1.71 28.92 -6.65
CA ALA A 49 2.14 30.02 -5.79
C ALA A 49 3.64 29.97 -5.43
N LEU A 50 4.22 28.76 -5.31
CA LEU A 50 5.65 28.58 -5.06
C LEU A 50 6.51 28.86 -6.30
N ALA A 51 5.95 28.74 -7.51
CA ALA A 51 6.63 28.95 -8.79
C ALA A 51 8.01 28.27 -8.86
N PRO A 52 8.07 26.90 -8.75
CA PRO A 52 9.33 26.16 -8.85
C PRO A 52 9.87 26.16 -10.29
N ASP A 53 11.14 25.82 -10.44
CA ASP A 53 11.79 25.61 -11.74
C ASP A 53 11.53 24.21 -12.30
N LEU A 54 11.39 23.22 -11.41
CA LEU A 54 11.17 21.83 -11.75
C LEU A 54 10.07 21.24 -10.85
N VAL A 55 9.12 20.54 -11.45
CA VAL A 55 8.14 19.70 -10.74
C VAL A 55 8.35 18.25 -11.16
N VAL A 56 8.62 17.38 -10.20
CA VAL A 56 8.71 15.94 -10.45
C VAL A 56 7.54 15.20 -9.81
N LEU A 57 6.94 14.30 -10.58
CA LEU A 57 5.85 13.43 -10.18
C LEU A 57 6.36 11.99 -10.26
N ALA A 58 6.70 11.41 -9.11
CA ALA A 58 7.38 10.13 -9.03
C ALA A 58 6.40 8.95 -8.97
N GLY A 59 5.45 8.88 -9.92
CA GLY A 59 4.55 7.75 -10.15
C GLY A 59 3.26 7.75 -9.35
N ASP A 60 2.42 6.80 -9.69
CA ASP A 60 1.07 6.56 -9.15
C ASP A 60 0.18 7.81 -9.20
N ILE A 61 0.07 8.37 -10.40
CA ILE A 61 -0.78 9.53 -10.67
C ILE A 61 -2.26 9.14 -10.56
N PHE A 62 -2.62 8.00 -11.11
CA PHE A 62 -3.95 7.42 -10.97
C PHE A 62 -3.92 6.19 -10.05
N HIS A 63 -5.06 5.89 -9.44
CA HIS A 63 -5.21 4.71 -8.58
C HIS A 63 -5.38 3.41 -9.37
N ASN A 64 -5.76 3.48 -10.62
CA ASN A 64 -5.94 2.33 -11.49
C ASN A 64 -5.49 2.65 -12.91
N VAL A 65 -4.99 1.65 -13.62
CA VAL A 65 -4.59 1.73 -15.03
C VAL A 65 -5.71 2.28 -15.95
N ARG A 66 -6.96 2.04 -15.58
CA ARG A 66 -8.16 2.58 -16.26
C ARG A 66 -8.94 3.46 -15.28
N PRO A 67 -8.50 4.70 -15.06
CA PRO A 67 -9.15 5.59 -14.14
C PRO A 67 -10.55 6.00 -14.62
N PRO A 68 -11.46 6.35 -13.71
CA PRO A 68 -12.78 6.85 -14.09
C PRO A 68 -12.68 8.22 -14.78
N ASN A 69 -13.57 8.49 -15.73
CA ASN A 69 -13.60 9.73 -16.48
C ASN A 69 -13.55 11.01 -15.62
N PRO A 70 -14.26 11.12 -14.49
CA PRO A 70 -14.14 12.29 -13.63
C PRO A 70 -12.71 12.53 -13.12
N ALA A 71 -11.97 11.47 -12.76
CA ALA A 71 -10.59 11.60 -12.33
C ALA A 71 -9.66 12.06 -13.47
N ILE A 72 -9.86 11.54 -14.69
CA ILE A 72 -9.11 11.96 -15.88
C ILE A 72 -9.34 13.45 -16.17
N LEU A 73 -10.61 13.87 -16.21
CA LEU A 73 -10.96 15.27 -16.47
C LEU A 73 -10.42 16.21 -15.41
N HIS A 74 -10.48 15.78 -14.13
CA HIS A 74 -9.93 16.56 -13.03
C HIS A 74 -8.41 16.69 -13.14
N ALA A 75 -7.68 15.59 -13.36
CA ALA A 75 -6.25 15.58 -13.55
C ALA A 75 -5.84 16.49 -14.71
N PHE A 76 -6.48 16.34 -15.88
CA PHE A 76 -6.20 17.15 -17.06
C PHE A 76 -6.42 18.65 -16.78
N THR A 77 -7.51 19.00 -16.12
CA THR A 77 -7.80 20.39 -15.74
C THR A 77 -6.71 20.96 -14.81
N GLN A 78 -6.29 20.21 -13.77
CA GLN A 78 -5.32 20.71 -12.82
C GLN A 78 -3.93 20.81 -13.43
N PHE A 79 -3.48 19.84 -14.22
CA PHE A 79 -2.20 19.90 -14.92
C PHE A 79 -2.17 20.99 -15.99
N SER A 80 -3.26 21.20 -16.71
CA SER A 80 -3.41 22.32 -17.66
C SER A 80 -3.26 23.67 -16.95
N ARG A 81 -3.89 23.84 -15.77
CA ARG A 81 -3.73 25.04 -14.95
C ARG A 81 -2.29 25.25 -14.51
N LEU A 82 -1.62 24.17 -14.08
CA LEU A 82 -0.23 24.20 -13.65
C LEU A 82 0.69 24.70 -14.77
N THR A 83 0.63 24.06 -15.95
CA THR A 83 1.51 24.39 -17.08
C THR A 83 1.22 25.76 -17.67
N GLN A 84 -0.04 26.19 -17.71
CA GLN A 84 -0.41 27.54 -18.15
C GLN A 84 0.07 28.64 -17.17
N ALA A 85 0.00 28.38 -15.87
CA ALA A 85 0.45 29.34 -14.86
C ALA A 85 1.98 29.40 -14.76
N LEU A 86 2.67 28.30 -15.07
CA LEU A 86 4.12 28.15 -14.94
C LEU A 86 4.75 27.72 -16.28
N PRO A 87 4.69 28.53 -17.34
CA PRO A 87 5.14 28.14 -18.68
C PRO A 87 6.63 27.87 -18.80
N ASN A 88 7.43 28.37 -17.83
CA ASN A 88 8.88 28.18 -17.77
C ASN A 88 9.32 27.06 -16.85
N SER A 89 8.40 26.44 -16.09
CA SER A 89 8.71 25.31 -15.22
C SER A 89 8.76 24.03 -16.02
N ILE A 90 9.78 23.20 -15.78
CA ILE A 90 9.87 21.85 -16.32
C ILE A 90 8.98 20.96 -15.46
N VAL A 91 8.11 20.16 -16.09
CA VAL A 91 7.31 19.17 -15.38
C VAL A 91 7.64 17.78 -15.93
N VAL A 92 8.16 16.92 -15.05
CA VAL A 92 8.50 15.53 -15.37
C VAL A 92 7.57 14.60 -14.60
N MET A 93 6.96 13.67 -15.32
CA MET A 93 6.01 12.68 -14.78
C MET A 93 6.50 11.28 -15.13
N VAL A 94 6.72 10.46 -14.12
CA VAL A 94 7.14 9.06 -14.27
C VAL A 94 5.93 8.18 -13.95
N ALA A 95 5.72 7.09 -14.68
CA ALA A 95 4.63 6.15 -14.39
C ALA A 95 4.97 5.25 -13.20
N GLY A 96 3.98 5.05 -12.33
CA GLY A 96 4.05 4.04 -11.26
C GLY A 96 3.36 2.72 -11.66
N ASN A 97 3.35 1.76 -10.75
CA ASN A 97 2.73 0.45 -10.98
C ASN A 97 1.20 0.53 -11.16
N HIS A 98 0.55 1.54 -10.58
CA HIS A 98 -0.88 1.82 -10.79
C HIS A 98 -1.20 2.52 -12.12
N ASP A 99 -0.22 3.15 -12.76
CA ASP A 99 -0.37 3.81 -14.06
C ASP A 99 -0.03 2.88 -15.23
N SER A 100 0.78 1.85 -14.98
CA SER A 100 1.40 1.02 -16.01
C SER A 100 0.50 -0.15 -16.40
N PRO A 101 0.01 -0.21 -17.66
CA PRO A 101 -0.80 -1.33 -18.13
C PRO A 101 0.06 -2.58 -18.31
N ARG A 102 -0.47 -3.74 -17.88
CA ARG A 102 0.19 -5.03 -18.09
C ARG A 102 0.25 -5.47 -19.56
N ALA A 103 -0.65 -4.93 -20.40
CA ALA A 103 -0.72 -5.21 -21.82
C ALA A 103 -0.25 -3.98 -22.61
N ALA A 104 0.77 -4.14 -23.44
CA ALA A 104 1.36 -3.05 -24.25
C ALA A 104 0.33 -2.36 -25.16
N GLU A 105 -0.69 -3.08 -25.63
CA GLU A 105 -1.76 -2.58 -26.50
C GLU A 105 -2.62 -1.50 -25.83
N THR A 106 -2.69 -1.50 -24.49
CA THR A 106 -3.55 -0.54 -23.77
C THR A 106 -2.97 0.87 -23.79
N GLY A 107 -1.64 1.02 -23.85
CA GLY A 107 -0.96 2.30 -23.69
C GLY A 107 -1.11 2.88 -22.27
N CYS A 108 -0.20 3.71 -21.84
CA CYS A 108 -0.31 4.39 -20.56
C CYS A 108 -1.16 5.66 -20.67
N ILE A 109 -2.12 5.81 -19.78
CA ILE A 109 -3.02 6.98 -19.74
C ILE A 109 -2.28 8.30 -19.52
N LEU A 110 -1.09 8.27 -18.91
CA LEU A 110 -0.30 9.47 -18.63
C LEU A 110 0.14 10.20 -19.91
N ARG A 111 0.23 9.52 -21.04
CA ARG A 111 0.51 10.15 -22.36
C ARG A 111 -0.46 11.26 -22.74
N LEU A 112 -1.65 11.25 -22.14
CA LEU A 112 -2.64 12.32 -22.28
C LEU A 112 -2.09 13.69 -21.85
N PHE A 113 -1.09 13.73 -20.97
CA PHE A 113 -0.54 14.98 -20.45
C PHE A 113 0.63 15.53 -21.26
N ALA A 114 1.22 14.74 -22.16
CA ALA A 114 2.33 15.20 -23.02
C ALA A 114 1.99 16.45 -23.85
N PRO A 115 0.77 16.57 -24.47
CA PRO A 115 0.37 17.77 -25.18
C PRO A 115 0.29 19.05 -24.33
N LEU A 116 0.28 18.93 -23.00
CA LEU A 116 0.34 20.06 -22.08
C LEU A 116 1.77 20.56 -21.83
N GLY A 117 2.79 19.95 -22.45
CA GLY A 117 4.20 20.25 -22.23
C GLY A 117 4.80 19.50 -21.01
N ILE A 118 4.13 18.46 -20.52
CA ILE A 118 4.64 17.57 -19.45
C ILE A 118 5.48 16.47 -20.09
N HIS A 119 6.68 16.28 -19.58
CA HIS A 119 7.57 15.18 -20.00
C HIS A 119 7.14 13.90 -19.29
N VAL A 120 6.50 12.98 -20.04
CA VAL A 120 5.96 11.72 -19.51
C VAL A 120 6.92 10.58 -19.83
N ILE A 121 7.30 9.82 -18.80
CA ILE A 121 8.16 8.64 -18.89
C ILE A 121 7.35 7.43 -18.38
N ASP A 122 6.87 6.60 -19.31
CA ASP A 122 5.88 5.53 -19.03
C ASP A 122 6.27 4.16 -19.61
N GLY A 123 7.44 4.06 -20.19
CA GLY A 123 7.96 2.83 -20.80
C GLY A 123 9.31 2.45 -20.19
N GLU A 124 10.36 2.58 -20.98
CA GLU A 124 11.73 2.38 -20.53
C GLU A 124 12.24 3.59 -19.75
N ALA A 125 13.29 3.39 -18.95
CA ALA A 125 13.97 4.50 -18.31
C ALA A 125 14.51 5.48 -19.36
N GLN A 126 14.27 6.76 -19.13
CA GLN A 126 14.60 7.82 -20.06
C GLN A 126 15.33 8.97 -19.39
N ARG A 127 16.35 9.48 -20.07
CA ARG A 127 17.04 10.71 -19.70
C ARG A 127 16.47 11.91 -20.48
N LEU A 128 16.28 12.98 -19.78
CA LEU A 128 15.85 14.27 -20.31
C LEU A 128 16.90 15.32 -19.94
N ASP A 129 17.46 16.02 -20.95
CA ASP A 129 18.49 17.00 -20.75
C ASP A 129 17.98 18.42 -21.04
N PHE A 130 18.28 19.33 -20.13
CA PHE A 130 17.89 20.74 -20.17
C PHE A 130 19.17 21.60 -20.02
N PRO A 131 19.98 21.69 -21.10
CA PRO A 131 21.30 22.33 -21.04
C PRO A 131 21.24 23.80 -20.65
N GLU A 132 20.17 24.51 -21.00
CA GLU A 132 19.94 25.91 -20.62
C GLU A 132 19.82 26.12 -19.10
N ARG A 133 19.54 25.05 -18.35
CA ARG A 133 19.48 25.02 -16.87
C ARG A 133 20.60 24.20 -16.24
N GLY A 134 21.50 23.64 -17.04
CA GLY A 134 22.52 22.71 -16.56
C GLY A 134 21.93 21.52 -15.81
N LEU A 135 20.78 21.01 -16.25
CA LEU A 135 19.98 19.99 -15.58
C LEU A 135 19.81 18.76 -16.48
N SER A 136 20.02 17.60 -15.89
CA SER A 136 19.66 16.30 -16.46
C SER A 136 18.73 15.56 -15.50
N VAL A 137 17.65 14.97 -16.01
CA VAL A 137 16.68 14.19 -15.24
C VAL A 137 16.62 12.78 -15.81
N LEU A 138 16.93 11.78 -15.01
CA LEU A 138 16.72 10.37 -15.36
C LEU A 138 15.43 9.88 -14.69
N GLY A 139 14.43 9.51 -15.50
CA GLY A 139 13.19 8.90 -15.02
C GLY A 139 13.20 7.39 -15.20
N VAL A 140 12.79 6.66 -14.15
CA VAL A 140 12.69 5.20 -14.12
C VAL A 140 11.27 4.82 -13.69
N PRO A 141 10.40 4.44 -14.65
CA PRO A 141 9.02 4.06 -14.33
C PRO A 141 8.95 2.62 -13.83
N ASP A 142 7.91 2.31 -13.03
CA ASP A 142 7.52 0.93 -12.74
C ASP A 142 6.52 0.43 -13.80
N THR A 143 7.01 -0.37 -14.73
CA THR A 143 6.21 -0.95 -15.82
C THR A 143 5.69 -2.36 -15.51
N GLY A 144 5.87 -2.84 -14.26
CA GLY A 144 5.55 -4.22 -13.87
C GLY A 144 6.55 -5.26 -14.42
N VAL A 145 7.61 -4.83 -15.10
CA VAL A 145 8.70 -5.68 -15.61
C VAL A 145 10.02 -5.16 -15.06
N PRO A 146 10.87 -6.02 -14.46
CA PRO A 146 12.18 -5.60 -13.99
C PRO A 146 13.02 -5.02 -15.13
N GLN A 147 13.61 -3.85 -14.90
CA GLN A 147 14.47 -3.17 -15.86
C GLN A 147 15.91 -3.18 -15.36
N HIS A 148 16.83 -3.56 -16.24
CA HIS A 148 18.27 -3.40 -16.00
C HIS A 148 18.70 -2.00 -16.44
N VAL A 149 18.55 -1.02 -15.56
CA VAL A 149 18.89 0.38 -15.84
C VAL A 149 20.19 0.74 -15.16
N LEU A 150 21.12 1.30 -15.94
CA LEU A 150 22.29 1.96 -15.38
C LEU A 150 21.87 3.32 -14.83
N LEU A 151 21.93 3.44 -13.51
CA LEU A 151 21.61 4.69 -12.81
C LEU A 151 22.86 5.58 -12.73
N ASP A 152 23.25 6.16 -13.86
CA ASP A 152 24.41 7.05 -13.91
C ASP A 152 24.00 8.49 -14.19
N PRO A 153 24.51 9.47 -13.39
CA PRO A 153 24.34 10.88 -13.68
C PRO A 153 25.00 11.26 -15.02
N ASP A 154 24.50 12.29 -15.69
CA ASP A 154 25.18 12.89 -16.84
C ASP A 154 26.39 13.71 -16.37
N PRO A 155 27.63 13.35 -16.78
CA PRO A 155 28.83 14.07 -16.35
C PRO A 155 28.92 15.50 -16.93
N ASN A 156 28.13 15.82 -17.95
CA ASN A 156 28.10 17.12 -18.58
C ASN A 156 27.09 18.10 -17.94
N SER A 157 26.21 17.59 -17.08
CA SER A 157 25.20 18.38 -16.40
C SER A 157 25.66 18.78 -15.00
N ALA A 158 25.45 20.05 -14.64
CA ALA A 158 25.77 20.55 -13.30
C ALA A 158 24.85 19.95 -12.23
N ARG A 159 23.62 19.64 -12.60
CA ARG A 159 22.58 19.10 -11.72
C ARG A 159 21.98 17.84 -12.31
N ASN A 160 22.01 16.78 -11.52
CA ASN A 160 21.45 15.48 -11.93
C ASN A 160 20.33 15.07 -10.95
N VAL A 161 19.14 14.80 -11.48
CA VAL A 161 17.99 14.37 -10.72
C VAL A 161 17.59 12.95 -11.17
N LEU A 162 17.46 12.04 -10.22
CA LEU A 162 16.85 10.72 -10.45
C LEU A 162 15.39 10.79 -9.98
N VAL A 163 14.46 10.37 -10.83
CA VAL A 163 13.04 10.19 -10.49
C VAL A 163 12.68 8.73 -10.72
N LEU A 164 12.33 8.02 -9.65
CA LEU A 164 12.11 6.58 -9.69
C LEU A 164 10.84 6.22 -8.93
N HIS A 165 9.98 5.38 -9.55
CA HIS A 165 8.90 4.72 -8.84
C HIS A 165 9.29 3.29 -8.54
N GLY A 166 9.44 2.95 -7.25
CA GLY A 166 9.88 1.62 -6.85
C GLY A 166 10.27 1.49 -5.38
N GLU A 167 10.65 0.28 -5.00
CA GLU A 167 11.05 -0.06 -3.64
C GLU A 167 12.56 -0.01 -3.48
N VAL A 168 13.03 0.68 -2.42
CA VAL A 168 14.42 0.63 -2.01
C VAL A 168 14.60 -0.47 -0.99
N ALA A 169 15.40 -1.48 -1.36
CA ALA A 169 15.62 -2.68 -0.56
C ALA A 169 16.09 -2.37 0.87
N GLY A 170 15.50 -3.05 1.84
CA GLY A 170 15.87 -2.94 3.25
C GLY A 170 15.48 -1.63 3.94
N VAL A 171 14.81 -0.72 3.24
CA VAL A 171 14.45 0.61 3.77
C VAL A 171 13.02 0.65 4.31
N LEU A 172 12.11 -0.13 3.72
CA LEU A 172 10.73 -0.15 4.16
C LEU A 172 10.58 -0.94 5.47
N PRO A 173 9.76 -0.45 6.41
CA PRO A 173 9.55 -1.17 7.66
C PRO A 173 8.78 -2.48 7.40
N PRO A 174 8.96 -3.51 8.26
CA PRO A 174 8.20 -4.76 8.15
C PRO A 174 6.68 -4.58 8.19
N SER A 175 6.19 -3.48 8.76
CA SER A 175 4.78 -3.08 8.78
C SER A 175 4.25 -2.65 7.40
N ALA A 176 5.12 -2.27 6.50
CA ALA A 176 4.80 -2.02 5.10
C ALA A 176 4.51 -3.30 4.29
N ALA A 177 4.59 -4.47 4.92
CA ALA A 177 4.29 -5.78 4.32
C ALA A 177 2.80 -5.99 3.95
N GLY A 178 2.22 -5.07 3.25
CA GLY A 178 0.86 -5.04 2.70
C GLY A 178 0.77 -4.04 1.57
N VAL A 179 1.88 -3.36 1.30
CA VAL A 179 2.06 -2.51 0.13
C VAL A 179 2.12 -3.43 -1.10
N GLU A 180 1.41 -3.10 -2.14
CA GLU A 180 1.51 -3.81 -3.41
C GLU A 180 2.97 -3.81 -3.86
N ARG A 181 3.49 -5.00 -4.19
CA ARG A 181 4.88 -5.12 -4.62
C ARG A 181 5.09 -4.41 -5.94
N THR A 182 6.14 -3.62 -6.02
CA THR A 182 6.63 -3.03 -7.26
C THR A 182 7.51 -4.06 -8.01
N ALA A 183 7.62 -3.91 -9.32
CA ALA A 183 8.57 -4.69 -10.11
C ALA A 183 9.98 -4.10 -10.04
N VAL A 184 10.10 -2.84 -9.62
CA VAL A 184 11.38 -2.13 -9.48
C VAL A 184 11.81 -2.17 -8.01
N GLU A 185 12.71 -3.10 -7.69
CA GLU A 185 13.41 -3.17 -6.40
C GLU A 185 14.87 -2.82 -6.63
N ILE A 186 15.36 -1.78 -5.96
CA ILE A 186 16.71 -1.26 -6.13
C ILE A 186 17.40 -1.16 -4.78
N THR A 187 18.69 -1.54 -4.74
CA THR A 187 19.49 -1.37 -3.52
C THR A 187 19.97 0.09 -3.37
N PRO A 188 20.19 0.58 -2.12
CA PRO A 188 20.75 1.90 -1.90
C PRO A 188 22.08 2.13 -2.63
N GLU A 189 22.92 1.09 -2.72
CA GLU A 189 24.21 1.12 -3.39
C GLU A 189 24.06 1.32 -4.91
N ALA A 190 23.05 0.67 -5.52
CA ALA A 190 22.75 0.82 -6.94
C ALA A 190 22.25 2.23 -7.28
N ILE A 191 21.45 2.83 -6.39
CA ILE A 191 21.05 4.24 -6.52
C ILE A 191 22.27 5.15 -6.44
N GLY A 192 23.17 4.90 -5.48
CA GLY A 192 24.35 5.72 -5.26
C GLY A 192 24.00 7.20 -5.09
N ALA A 193 23.13 7.51 -4.13
CA ALA A 193 22.49 8.81 -3.98
C ALA A 193 23.48 9.99 -3.96
N SER A 194 24.68 9.81 -3.41
CA SER A 194 25.74 10.85 -3.38
C SER A 194 26.21 11.33 -4.76
N ARG A 195 25.91 10.60 -5.84
CA ARG A 195 26.23 10.97 -7.23
C ARG A 195 25.19 11.91 -7.86
N TRP A 196 24.04 12.07 -7.22
CA TRP A 196 22.90 12.84 -7.70
C TRP A 196 22.77 14.15 -6.91
N SER A 197 22.23 15.19 -7.54
CA SER A 197 21.81 16.40 -6.83
C SER A 197 20.55 16.13 -6.00
N TYR A 198 19.64 15.27 -6.52
CA TYR A 198 18.44 14.85 -5.84
C TYR A 198 17.93 13.50 -6.36
N VAL A 199 17.37 12.69 -5.47
CA VAL A 199 16.69 11.44 -5.80
C VAL A 199 15.25 11.51 -5.31
N ALA A 200 14.31 11.55 -6.26
CA ALA A 200 12.87 11.57 -6.02
C ALA A 200 12.29 10.17 -6.16
N LEU A 201 11.78 9.62 -5.07
CA LEU A 201 11.23 8.27 -5.00
C LEU A 201 9.71 8.31 -4.80
N GLY A 202 8.97 7.45 -5.49
CA GLY A 202 7.55 7.17 -5.26
C GLY A 202 7.31 5.69 -4.94
N HIS A 203 6.08 5.33 -4.62
CA HIS A 203 5.57 4.04 -4.18
C HIS A 203 5.29 3.95 -2.67
N TYR A 204 6.11 4.55 -1.84
CA TYR A 204 5.91 4.50 -0.39
C TYR A 204 5.12 5.70 0.11
N HIS A 205 3.96 5.46 0.71
CA HIS A 205 2.96 6.49 1.04
C HIS A 205 3.32 7.40 2.22
N VAL A 206 4.37 7.09 2.98
CA VAL A 206 4.85 7.94 4.07
C VAL A 206 6.13 8.64 3.65
N CYS A 207 6.19 9.96 3.85
CA CYS A 207 7.41 10.71 3.55
C CYS A 207 8.59 10.17 4.35
N ARG A 208 9.67 9.80 3.65
CA ARG A 208 10.84 9.17 4.26
C ARG A 208 12.13 9.62 3.60
N GLN A 209 13.07 10.00 4.43
CA GLN A 209 14.44 10.25 4.01
C GLN A 209 15.21 8.94 3.97
N ILE A 210 15.88 8.66 2.85
CA ILE A 210 16.73 7.51 2.64
C ILE A 210 18.20 7.92 2.80
N GLU A 211 18.56 9.01 2.13
CA GLU A 211 19.87 9.66 2.15
C GLU A 211 19.68 11.19 2.26
N PRO A 212 20.71 11.98 2.52
CA PRO A 212 20.57 13.45 2.68
C PRO A 212 19.84 14.14 1.53
N ASN A 213 19.92 13.60 0.31
CA ASN A 213 19.33 14.12 -0.91
C ASN A 213 18.37 13.11 -1.60
N ALA A 214 17.98 12.03 -0.93
CA ALA A 214 17.08 11.00 -1.45
C ALA A 214 15.86 10.80 -0.56
N TYR A 215 14.66 10.93 -1.15
CA TYR A 215 13.41 10.94 -0.40
C TYR A 215 12.28 10.23 -1.13
N TYR A 216 11.44 9.50 -0.36
CA TYR A 216 10.05 9.30 -0.71
C TYR A 216 9.25 10.54 -0.29
N SER A 217 8.47 11.15 -1.19
CA SER A 217 7.60 12.28 -0.80
C SER A 217 6.38 11.83 -0.02
N GLY A 218 5.95 10.60 -0.23
CA GLY A 218 4.71 10.04 0.30
C GLY A 218 3.48 10.43 -0.54
N SER A 219 2.37 9.77 -0.26
CA SER A 219 1.09 10.05 -0.92
C SER A 219 0.48 11.36 -0.43
N ILE A 220 -0.34 11.99 -1.29
CA ILE A 220 -1.00 13.26 -0.96
C ILE A 220 -2.22 13.10 -0.05
N GLU A 221 -2.77 11.88 0.05
CA GLU A 221 -3.92 11.54 0.87
C GLU A 221 -3.79 10.07 1.32
N TYR A 222 -4.54 9.66 2.32
CA TYR A 222 -4.56 8.28 2.82
C TYR A 222 -5.32 7.37 1.85
N THR A 223 -4.59 6.75 0.94
CA THR A 223 -5.12 5.93 -0.17
C THR A 223 -4.69 4.47 -0.10
N SER A 224 -3.89 4.08 0.88
CA SER A 224 -3.51 2.68 1.09
C SER A 224 -4.59 1.85 1.77
N THR A 225 -4.41 0.53 1.76
CA THR A 225 -5.26 -0.42 2.49
C THR A 225 -5.08 -0.33 4.01
N ASN A 226 -3.98 0.26 4.49
CA ASN A 226 -3.67 0.43 5.92
C ASN A 226 -3.33 1.88 6.30
N PRO A 227 -4.28 2.83 6.18
CA PRO A 227 -4.03 4.23 6.52
C PRO A 227 -3.66 4.44 8.01
N TRP A 228 -4.02 3.50 8.86
CA TRP A 228 -3.68 3.53 10.30
C TRP A 228 -2.20 3.27 10.55
N GLY A 229 -1.58 2.42 9.74
CA GLY A 229 -0.14 2.19 9.75
C GLY A 229 0.61 3.45 9.32
N GLU A 230 0.17 4.09 8.23
CA GLU A 230 0.75 5.36 7.76
C GLU A 230 0.74 6.43 8.85
N ILE A 231 -0.40 6.64 9.53
CA ILE A 231 -0.50 7.61 10.63
C ILE A 231 0.47 7.29 11.77
N GLN A 232 0.66 6.01 12.10
CA GLN A 232 1.60 5.62 13.16
C GLN A 232 3.04 5.90 12.75
N GLU A 233 3.40 5.63 11.50
CA GLU A 233 4.73 5.90 10.96
C GLU A 233 5.00 7.40 10.82
N GLU A 234 4.03 8.18 10.34
CA GLU A 234 4.10 9.64 10.29
C GLU A 234 4.34 10.24 11.68
N ARG A 235 3.64 9.74 12.70
CA ARG A 235 3.85 10.17 14.11
C ARG A 235 5.23 9.78 14.62
N ALA A 236 5.69 8.57 14.33
CA ALA A 236 7.03 8.10 14.73
C ALA A 236 8.13 8.93 14.07
N ALA A 237 7.93 9.32 12.82
CA ALA A 237 8.81 10.21 12.05
C ALA A 237 8.65 11.70 12.39
N LYS A 238 7.73 12.06 13.30
CA LYS A 238 7.39 13.45 13.66
C LYS A 238 6.95 14.30 12.47
N LEU A 239 6.32 13.70 11.49
CA LEU A 239 5.73 14.39 10.35
C LEU A 239 4.39 15.03 10.75
N PRO A 240 4.01 16.15 10.12
CA PRO A 240 2.72 16.79 10.37
C PRO A 240 1.52 16.06 9.73
N GLY A 241 1.70 14.85 9.21
CA GLY A 241 0.81 14.08 8.37
C GLY A 241 1.30 14.03 6.93
N LYS A 242 0.39 14.07 5.96
CA LYS A 242 0.74 14.11 4.53
C LYS A 242 1.52 15.37 4.18
N VAL A 243 2.49 15.21 3.29
CA VAL A 243 3.39 16.30 2.89
C VAL A 243 3.76 16.21 1.41
N PHE A 244 4.30 17.30 0.87
CA PHE A 244 5.13 17.29 -0.34
C PHE A 244 6.44 18.04 -0.07
N LEU A 245 7.43 17.81 -0.91
CA LEU A 245 8.78 18.33 -0.69
C LEU A 245 9.13 19.43 -1.68
N GLU A 246 9.77 20.48 -1.17
CA GLU A 246 10.50 21.47 -1.96
C GLU A 246 11.99 21.30 -1.66
N TYR A 247 12.82 21.31 -2.70
CA TYR A 247 14.26 21.13 -2.58
C TYR A 247 15.01 22.06 -3.51
N ASP A 248 16.03 22.69 -2.99
CA ASP A 248 16.94 23.54 -3.76
C ASP A 248 18.15 22.69 -4.18
N LEU A 249 18.30 22.48 -5.49
CA LEU A 249 19.32 21.58 -6.06
C LEU A 249 20.76 22.09 -5.86
N ASP A 250 20.95 23.38 -5.61
CA ASP A 250 22.25 23.99 -5.45
C ASP A 250 22.71 24.06 -4.00
N THR A 251 21.79 24.35 -3.10
CA THR A 251 22.09 24.50 -1.66
C THR A 251 21.81 23.25 -0.84
N GLY A 252 21.06 22.30 -1.39
CA GLY A 252 20.60 21.13 -0.65
C GLY A 252 19.53 21.45 0.41
N LYS A 253 18.96 22.65 0.39
CA LYS A 253 17.93 23.04 1.34
C LYS A 253 16.61 22.39 1.02
N ARG A 254 16.07 21.65 2.00
CA ARG A 254 14.75 21.01 1.95
C ARG A 254 13.72 21.80 2.75
N ILE A 255 12.52 21.94 2.18
CA ILE A 255 11.33 22.45 2.86
C ILE A 255 10.23 21.37 2.78
N VAL A 256 9.61 21.07 3.91
CA VAL A 256 8.48 20.12 3.99
C VAL A 256 7.19 20.91 4.05
N HIS A 257 6.34 20.75 3.05
CA HIS A 257 5.03 21.40 2.97
C HIS A 257 3.94 20.45 3.45
N SER A 258 3.28 20.79 4.56
CA SER A 258 2.17 20.02 5.09
C SER A 258 0.96 20.07 4.15
N ILE A 259 0.34 18.92 3.94
CA ILE A 259 -0.92 18.76 3.23
C ILE A 259 -2.01 18.49 4.26
N LYS A 260 -3.09 19.27 4.21
CA LYS A 260 -4.26 19.00 5.04
C LYS A 260 -5.13 17.94 4.35
N PRO A 261 -5.29 16.74 4.93
CA PRO A 261 -6.20 15.74 4.39
C PRO A 261 -7.63 16.29 4.29
N ALA A 262 -8.38 15.85 3.30
CA ALA A 262 -9.77 16.27 3.14
C ALA A 262 -10.63 15.90 4.34
N ARG A 263 -10.29 14.78 5.00
CA ARG A 263 -11.00 14.32 6.20
C ARG A 263 -10.03 13.86 7.28
N ALA A 264 -10.45 14.10 8.53
CA ALA A 264 -9.69 13.59 9.67
C ALA A 264 -9.85 12.06 9.79
N LEU A 265 -8.75 11.38 10.01
CA LEU A 265 -8.71 9.99 10.45
C LEU A 265 -8.54 9.97 11.98
N VAL A 266 -9.44 9.28 12.65
CA VAL A 266 -9.48 9.20 14.12
C VAL A 266 -9.29 7.74 14.55
N ASP A 267 -8.12 7.42 15.08
CA ASP A 267 -7.85 6.14 15.73
C ASP A 267 -8.18 6.29 17.21
N LEU A 268 -9.33 5.74 17.61
CA LEU A 268 -9.79 5.82 18.99
C LEU A 268 -8.86 5.02 19.93
N PRO A 269 -8.80 5.37 21.22
CA PRO A 269 -8.01 4.60 22.19
C PRO A 269 -8.39 3.12 22.14
N ARG A 270 -7.37 2.25 22.21
CA ARG A 270 -7.57 0.79 22.15
C ARG A 270 -8.31 0.33 23.41
N ILE A 271 -9.23 -0.62 23.25
CA ILE A 271 -9.90 -1.31 24.34
C ILE A 271 -9.26 -2.70 24.49
N GLU A 272 -8.84 -3.04 25.72
CA GLU A 272 -8.38 -4.36 26.09
C GLU A 272 -9.56 -5.15 26.67
N GLY A 273 -10.18 -5.97 25.82
CA GLY A 273 -11.50 -6.61 26.12
C GLY A 273 -11.42 -7.89 26.94
N ARG A 274 -10.25 -8.26 27.46
CA ARG A 274 -10.07 -9.47 28.26
C ARG A 274 -10.89 -9.41 29.55
N GLY A 275 -11.83 -10.33 29.72
CA GLY A 275 -12.70 -10.41 30.91
C GLY A 275 -13.81 -9.37 30.96
N MET A 276 -13.97 -8.55 29.93
CA MET A 276 -15.04 -7.56 29.85
C MET A 276 -16.31 -8.15 29.29
N SER A 277 -17.47 -7.67 29.76
CA SER A 277 -18.75 -7.90 29.13
C SER A 277 -18.95 -7.01 27.90
N ALA A 278 -19.90 -7.35 27.03
CA ALA A 278 -20.26 -6.52 25.88
C ALA A 278 -20.73 -5.13 26.33
N ALA A 279 -21.49 -5.05 27.45
CA ALA A 279 -21.99 -3.79 28.01
C ALA A 279 -20.82 -2.86 28.45
N ASP A 280 -19.78 -3.41 29.09
CA ASP A 280 -18.60 -2.62 29.48
C ASP A 280 -17.86 -2.07 28.25
N ILE A 281 -17.74 -2.89 27.22
CA ILE A 281 -17.14 -2.46 25.93
C ILE A 281 -17.97 -1.37 25.28
N ASP A 282 -19.29 -1.49 25.27
CA ASP A 282 -20.20 -0.45 24.71
C ASP A 282 -20.07 0.89 25.43
N VAL A 283 -19.93 0.86 26.76
CA VAL A 283 -19.69 2.08 27.57
C VAL A 283 -18.38 2.75 27.14
N LEU A 284 -17.31 1.96 26.97
CA LEU A 284 -16.01 2.51 26.56
C LEU A 284 -16.04 3.07 25.14
N ILE A 285 -16.70 2.38 24.19
CA ILE A 285 -16.84 2.88 22.82
C ILE A 285 -17.57 4.24 22.85
N ARG A 286 -18.67 4.38 23.58
CA ARG A 286 -19.40 5.66 23.72
C ARG A 286 -18.50 6.74 24.28
N ALA A 287 -17.83 6.46 25.39
CA ALA A 287 -16.93 7.42 26.02
C ALA A 287 -15.77 7.86 25.11
N HIS A 288 -15.23 6.95 24.28
CA HIS A 288 -14.18 7.29 23.30
C HIS A 288 -14.73 8.18 22.20
N VAL A 289 -15.91 7.86 21.64
CA VAL A 289 -16.58 8.65 20.59
C VAL A 289 -16.93 10.05 21.09
N GLU A 290 -17.46 10.19 22.31
CA GLU A 290 -17.82 11.48 22.91
C GLU A 290 -16.63 12.40 23.14
N LYS A 291 -15.43 11.83 23.38
CA LYS A 291 -14.19 12.59 23.56
C LYS A 291 -13.56 13.07 22.26
N VAL A 292 -14.08 12.67 21.10
CA VAL A 292 -13.53 13.13 19.81
C VAL A 292 -13.81 14.62 19.63
N SER A 293 -12.79 15.42 19.56
CA SER A 293 -12.91 16.85 19.30
C SER A 293 -13.68 17.13 18.00
N GLY A 294 -14.75 17.90 18.08
CA GLY A 294 -15.65 18.20 16.97
C GLY A 294 -16.46 17.00 16.48
N GLY A 295 -16.66 15.95 17.33
CA GLY A 295 -17.45 14.77 17.00
C GLY A 295 -16.82 13.87 15.94
N ILE A 296 -17.58 12.86 15.49
CA ILE A 296 -17.14 11.88 14.48
C ILE A 296 -17.72 12.14 13.09
N ASP A 297 -18.55 13.18 12.96
CA ASP A 297 -19.28 13.46 11.73
C ASP A 297 -18.30 13.68 10.56
N ASP A 298 -18.59 13.02 9.44
CA ASP A 298 -17.77 13.04 8.22
C ASP A 298 -16.30 12.61 8.37
N LYS A 299 -15.89 12.05 9.50
CA LYS A 299 -14.54 11.53 9.76
C LYS A 299 -14.45 10.04 9.42
N ILE A 300 -13.23 9.56 9.23
CA ILE A 300 -12.91 8.13 9.13
C ILE A 300 -12.43 7.71 10.52
N VAL A 301 -13.18 6.82 11.18
CA VAL A 301 -12.98 6.48 12.60
C VAL A 301 -12.70 4.99 12.73
N ARG A 302 -11.70 4.61 13.54
CA ARG A 302 -11.45 3.23 13.93
C ARG A 302 -11.48 3.08 15.43
N GLN A 303 -12.16 2.01 15.91
CA GLN A 303 -12.05 1.50 17.26
C GLN A 303 -11.46 0.09 17.22
N VAL A 304 -10.33 -0.10 17.88
CA VAL A 304 -9.71 -1.41 18.03
C VAL A 304 -10.08 -1.98 19.39
N ILE A 305 -10.54 -3.25 19.42
CA ILE A 305 -10.76 -4.02 20.65
C ILE A 305 -9.90 -5.27 20.56
N ARG A 306 -8.99 -5.44 21.51
CA ARG A 306 -8.13 -6.64 21.62
C ARG A 306 -8.67 -7.63 22.63
N ASP A 307 -8.23 -8.86 22.52
CA ASP A 307 -8.51 -9.94 23.45
C ASP A 307 -10.01 -10.14 23.74
N VAL A 308 -10.87 -9.88 22.75
CA VAL A 308 -12.31 -10.06 22.89
C VAL A 308 -12.74 -11.42 22.33
N PRO A 309 -13.35 -12.30 23.14
CA PRO A 309 -13.92 -13.56 22.69
C PRO A 309 -15.02 -13.35 21.63
N ARG A 310 -15.18 -14.29 20.71
CA ARG A 310 -16.13 -14.16 19.60
C ARG A 310 -17.58 -13.98 20.04
N HIS A 311 -18.01 -14.60 21.14
CA HIS A 311 -19.35 -14.47 21.67
C HIS A 311 -19.59 -13.05 22.19
N ILE A 312 -18.67 -12.47 22.97
CA ILE A 312 -18.75 -11.08 23.44
C ILE A 312 -18.79 -10.09 22.27
N ALA A 313 -17.91 -10.30 21.27
CA ALA A 313 -17.88 -9.44 20.08
C ALA A 313 -19.21 -9.44 19.31
N ARG A 314 -20.01 -10.52 19.37
CA ARG A 314 -21.34 -10.61 18.75
C ARG A 314 -22.44 -9.91 19.54
N GLU A 315 -22.24 -9.70 20.84
CA GLU A 315 -23.21 -9.07 21.76
C GLU A 315 -23.05 -7.55 21.85
N ILE A 316 -22.03 -6.97 21.21
CA ILE A 316 -21.82 -5.51 21.14
C ILE A 316 -23.04 -4.83 20.53
N ASP A 317 -23.41 -3.65 21.02
CA ASP A 317 -24.59 -2.89 20.59
C ASP A 317 -24.46 -2.41 19.13
N TYR A 318 -24.93 -3.25 18.20
CA TYR A 318 -24.96 -2.92 16.76
C TYR A 318 -25.90 -1.78 16.37
N ARG A 319 -26.83 -1.38 17.23
CA ARG A 319 -27.69 -0.19 16.99
C ARG A 319 -26.84 1.06 17.16
N MET A 320 -26.09 1.15 18.23
CA MET A 320 -25.11 2.22 18.48
C MET A 320 -24.11 2.31 17.33
N LEU A 321 -23.52 1.20 16.92
CA LEU A 321 -22.55 1.17 15.81
C LEU A 321 -23.16 1.63 14.49
N ARG A 322 -24.44 1.31 14.22
CA ARG A 322 -25.13 1.80 13.03
C ARG A 322 -25.31 3.31 13.05
N GLU A 323 -25.60 3.90 14.18
CA GLU A 323 -25.71 5.37 14.31
C GLU A 323 -24.34 6.03 14.07
N TYR A 324 -23.26 5.47 14.59
CA TYR A 324 -21.91 5.98 14.31
C TYR A 324 -21.54 5.85 12.83
N ARG A 325 -21.91 4.75 12.16
CA ARG A 325 -21.71 4.55 10.72
C ARG A 325 -22.53 5.51 9.85
N LYS A 326 -23.66 6.01 10.33
CA LYS A 326 -24.45 7.04 9.63
C LYS A 326 -23.79 8.41 9.74
N ARG A 327 -23.22 8.74 10.87
CA ARG A 327 -22.60 10.04 11.16
C ARG A 327 -21.22 10.15 10.55
N ALA A 328 -20.33 9.20 10.82
CA ALA A 328 -19.00 9.16 10.24
C ALA A 328 -19.06 8.91 8.74
N LEU A 329 -18.04 9.33 8.00
CA LEU A 329 -17.83 8.85 6.65
C LEU A 329 -17.67 7.32 6.64
N HIS A 330 -16.88 6.82 7.58
CA HIS A 330 -16.68 5.40 7.85
C HIS A 330 -16.37 5.18 9.33
N PHE A 331 -17.05 4.23 9.96
CA PHE A 331 -16.75 3.78 11.32
C PHE A 331 -16.36 2.29 11.27
N HIS A 332 -15.10 2.01 11.51
CA HIS A 332 -14.53 0.67 11.52
C HIS A 332 -14.36 0.15 12.95
N LEU A 333 -15.02 -0.95 13.27
CA LEU A 333 -14.80 -1.70 14.50
C LEU A 333 -13.86 -2.89 14.17
N ASP A 334 -12.63 -2.84 14.69
CA ASP A 334 -11.61 -3.89 14.54
C ASP A 334 -11.57 -4.74 15.82
N THR A 335 -12.22 -5.90 15.80
CA THR A 335 -12.23 -6.83 16.93
C THR A 335 -11.18 -7.93 16.74
N ARG A 336 -10.21 -7.99 17.63
CA ARG A 336 -9.14 -8.98 17.62
C ARG A 336 -9.35 -10.00 18.72
N ARG A 337 -9.32 -11.28 18.32
CA ARG A 337 -9.46 -12.40 19.26
C ARG A 337 -8.26 -12.43 20.21
N PRO A 338 -8.43 -13.05 21.40
CA PRO A 338 -7.29 -13.41 22.23
C PRO A 338 -6.28 -14.22 21.41
N ASP A 339 -5.03 -13.84 21.50
CA ASP A 339 -3.96 -14.69 20.97
C ASP A 339 -4.08 -16.04 21.66
N ILE A 340 -4.29 -17.09 20.89
CA ILE A 340 -4.14 -18.45 21.39
C ILE A 340 -2.64 -18.57 21.66
N MET A 341 -2.25 -18.35 22.92
CA MET A 341 -0.93 -18.78 23.36
C MET A 341 -0.91 -20.29 23.10
N ARG A 342 -0.36 -20.67 21.96
CA ARG A 342 0.15 -22.05 21.83
C ARG A 342 1.19 -22.12 22.93
N PRO A 343 1.03 -22.98 23.93
CA PRO A 343 2.09 -23.18 24.89
C PRO A 343 3.33 -23.37 24.03
N ALA A 344 4.38 -22.58 24.30
CA ALA A 344 5.67 -22.77 23.66
C ALA A 344 5.95 -24.25 23.91
N VAL A 345 5.86 -25.06 22.87
CA VAL A 345 6.32 -26.45 22.90
C VAL A 345 7.76 -26.28 23.29
N GLY A 346 8.06 -26.62 24.53
CA GLY A 346 9.31 -26.33 25.18
C GLY A 346 10.44 -26.63 24.22
N GLN A 347 11.43 -25.77 24.14
CA GLN A 347 12.75 -26.12 23.68
C GLN A 347 13.30 -27.20 24.62
N GLY A 348 12.63 -28.38 24.58
CA GLY A 348 13.12 -29.60 25.15
C GLY A 348 14.24 -30.08 24.24
N ALA A 349 15.35 -30.39 24.86
CA ALA A 349 16.52 -31.03 24.28
C ALA A 349 16.16 -32.01 23.17
N ALA A 350 17.00 -32.09 22.14
CA ALA A 350 16.93 -33.00 21.03
C ALA A 350 16.60 -34.45 21.47
N GLY A 351 15.32 -34.84 21.42
CA GLY A 351 14.88 -36.14 21.84
C GLY A 351 13.38 -36.27 21.79
N ARG A 352 12.83 -36.89 20.73
CA ARG A 352 11.45 -37.23 20.43
C ARG A 352 10.50 -36.03 20.24
N ARG A 353 10.17 -35.74 19.01
CA ARG A 353 8.96 -35.00 18.65
C ARG A 353 7.75 -35.75 19.25
N ALA A 354 7.01 -35.08 20.13
CA ALA A 354 5.73 -35.62 20.60
C ALA A 354 4.86 -35.97 19.38
N SER A 355 4.27 -37.15 19.37
CA SER A 355 3.39 -37.54 18.27
C SER A 355 2.15 -36.66 18.25
N LEU A 356 1.48 -36.53 17.10
CA LEU A 356 0.19 -35.83 17.01
C LEU A 356 -0.81 -36.40 18.04
N MET A 357 -0.80 -37.72 18.25
CA MET A 357 -1.59 -38.43 19.26
C MET A 357 -1.31 -37.93 20.69
N ASP A 358 -0.02 -37.72 21.04
CA ASP A 358 0.35 -37.24 22.39
C ASP A 358 -0.08 -35.80 22.58
N THR A 359 0.06 -34.95 21.53
CA THR A 359 -0.37 -33.57 21.55
C THR A 359 -1.88 -33.42 21.73
N VAL A 360 -2.68 -34.25 21.00
CA VAL A 360 -4.14 -34.23 21.11
C VAL A 360 -4.57 -34.78 22.49
N ARG A 361 -3.93 -35.82 23.00
CA ARG A 361 -4.18 -36.35 24.34
C ARG A 361 -4.00 -35.28 25.41
N GLU A 362 -2.89 -34.58 25.40
CA GLU A 362 -2.56 -33.52 26.38
C GLU A 362 -3.56 -32.35 26.28
N MET A 363 -3.91 -31.95 25.06
CA MET A 363 -4.86 -30.87 24.81
C MET A 363 -6.28 -31.23 25.31
N LEU A 364 -6.77 -32.45 25.08
CA LEU A 364 -8.08 -32.90 25.57
C LEU A 364 -8.06 -33.08 27.08
N TRP A 365 -6.92 -33.53 27.64
CA TRP A 365 -6.77 -33.71 29.07
C TRP A 365 -6.78 -32.41 29.85
N SER A 366 -6.15 -31.36 29.32
CA SER A 366 -6.03 -30.02 29.96
C SER A 366 -7.27 -29.13 29.77
N ARG A 367 -8.21 -29.49 28.87
CA ARG A 367 -9.37 -28.65 28.56
C ARG A 367 -10.36 -28.60 29.74
N PRO A 368 -10.88 -27.42 30.16
CA PRO A 368 -11.97 -27.34 31.10
C PRO A 368 -13.21 -28.04 30.52
N LEU A 369 -13.84 -28.94 31.30
CA LEU A 369 -15.03 -29.70 30.92
C LEU A 369 -16.11 -29.54 31.99
N PRO A 370 -17.41 -29.54 31.59
CA PRO A 370 -18.52 -29.70 32.52
C PRO A 370 -18.37 -30.97 33.36
N SER A 371 -18.91 -30.97 34.58
CA SER A 371 -18.74 -32.04 35.56
C SER A 371 -19.46 -33.35 35.18
N ASP A 372 -20.35 -33.33 34.21
CA ASP A 372 -21.11 -34.44 33.67
C ASP A 372 -20.43 -35.19 32.49
N ILE A 373 -19.26 -34.66 32.06
CA ILE A 373 -18.51 -35.30 30.97
C ILE A 373 -17.34 -36.07 31.53
N ASP A 374 -17.31 -37.39 31.23
CA ASP A 374 -16.20 -38.28 31.54
C ASP A 374 -14.99 -37.91 30.64
N ARG A 375 -13.96 -37.35 31.27
CA ARG A 375 -12.73 -36.90 30.62
C ARG A 375 -11.98 -38.02 29.94
N GLN A 376 -11.87 -39.20 30.60
CA GLN A 376 -11.18 -40.33 30.02
C GLN A 376 -11.84 -40.80 28.74
N ARG A 377 -13.16 -40.94 28.77
CA ARG A 377 -13.94 -41.34 27.60
C ARG A 377 -13.84 -40.34 26.44
N LEU A 378 -13.79 -39.03 26.73
CA LEU A 378 -13.59 -37.97 25.72
C LEU A 378 -12.22 -38.08 25.06
N VAL A 379 -11.17 -38.30 25.84
CA VAL A 379 -9.80 -38.48 25.35
C VAL A 379 -9.70 -39.73 24.48
N ASP A 380 -10.24 -40.86 24.94
CA ASP A 380 -10.19 -42.11 24.21
C ASP A 380 -10.94 -42.02 22.87
N MET A 381 -12.09 -41.35 22.86
CA MET A 381 -12.87 -41.13 21.65
C MET A 381 -12.14 -40.20 20.67
N GLY A 382 -11.50 -39.12 21.16
CA GLY A 382 -10.71 -38.20 20.34
C GLY A 382 -9.49 -38.86 19.68
N LEU A 383 -8.80 -39.75 20.42
CA LEU A 383 -7.66 -40.50 19.90
C LEU A 383 -8.12 -41.60 18.91
N HIS A 384 -9.29 -42.20 19.13
CA HIS A 384 -9.89 -43.16 18.20
C HIS A 384 -10.19 -42.51 16.83
N TYR A 385 -10.86 -41.36 16.80
CA TYR A 385 -11.14 -40.62 15.55
C TYR A 385 -9.88 -40.14 14.84
N LEU A 386 -8.86 -39.76 15.57
CA LEU A 386 -7.56 -39.37 14.98
C LEU A 386 -6.91 -40.58 14.28
N SER A 387 -6.91 -41.74 14.93
CA SER A 387 -6.38 -42.96 14.35
C SER A 387 -7.14 -43.42 13.10
N GLU A 388 -8.47 -43.30 13.08
CA GLU A 388 -9.26 -43.59 11.88
C GLU A 388 -8.95 -42.63 10.71
N ALA A 389 -8.72 -41.34 11.01
CA ALA A 389 -8.36 -40.34 10.01
C ALA A 389 -6.99 -40.65 9.40
N GLU A 390 -5.99 -40.96 10.23
CA GLU A 390 -4.64 -41.34 9.76
C GLU A 390 -4.65 -42.60 8.91
N GLN A 391 -5.47 -43.61 9.26
CA GLN A 391 -5.63 -44.80 8.43
C GLN A 391 -6.26 -44.52 7.07
N LYS A 392 -7.27 -43.64 7.00
CA LYS A 392 -7.91 -43.24 5.74
C LYS A 392 -6.96 -42.44 4.84
N GLU A 393 -6.15 -41.55 5.39
CA GLU A 393 -5.13 -40.80 4.64
C GLU A 393 -4.00 -41.74 4.17
N GLY A 394 -3.57 -42.69 5.00
CA GLY A 394 -2.58 -43.70 4.62
C GLY A 394 -3.06 -44.55 3.43
N ILE A 395 -4.33 -44.98 3.43
CA ILE A 395 -4.95 -45.76 2.34
C ILE A 395 -5.06 -44.89 1.08
N ALA A 396 -5.47 -43.62 1.19
CA ALA A 396 -5.57 -42.70 0.06
C ALA A 396 -4.19 -42.42 -0.57
N SER A 397 -3.14 -42.29 0.24
CA SER A 397 -1.76 -42.16 -0.22
C SER A 397 -1.22 -43.39 -0.93
N MET A 398 -1.58 -44.61 -0.46
CA MET A 398 -1.21 -45.85 -1.13
C MET A 398 -1.92 -46.05 -2.48
N ILE A 399 -3.17 -45.62 -2.59
CA ILE A 399 -3.94 -45.72 -3.83
C ILE A 399 -3.41 -44.69 -4.86
N SER A 400 -3.03 -43.52 -4.46
CA SER A 400 -2.43 -42.50 -5.35
C SER A 400 -0.99 -42.81 -5.77
N GLY A 401 -0.24 -43.55 -4.95
CA GLY A 401 1.12 -44.00 -5.27
C GLY A 401 1.17 -45.18 -6.23
N SER A 402 0.08 -45.96 -6.36
CA SER A 402 0.03 -47.14 -7.24
C SER A 402 -0.37 -46.82 -8.70
N VAL A 403 -0.77 -45.60 -9.01
CA VAL A 403 -1.14 -45.17 -10.39
C VAL A 403 0.05 -44.51 -11.15
N GLY A 404 1.17 -44.31 -10.48
CA GLY A 404 2.36 -43.63 -11.04
C GLY A 404 3.46 -44.51 -11.63
N SER A 405 3.28 -45.86 -11.73
CA SER A 405 4.34 -46.75 -12.19
C SER A 405 3.83 -47.80 -13.21
N ALA A 406 3.41 -47.34 -14.39
CA ALA A 406 3.39 -48.17 -15.58
C ALA A 406 3.37 -47.32 -16.85
N GLY A 407 4.44 -47.38 -17.66
CA GLY A 407 4.37 -47.06 -19.08
C GLY A 407 5.28 -45.99 -19.61
N ASN A 408 6.57 -46.26 -19.64
CA ASN A 408 7.46 -45.62 -20.60
C ASN A 408 8.02 -46.69 -21.52
N VAL A 409 7.40 -46.90 -22.70
CA VAL A 409 8.03 -47.58 -23.83
C VAL A 409 7.40 -47.05 -25.12
N GLY A 410 8.23 -46.56 -26.08
CA GLY A 410 7.97 -46.68 -27.51
C GLY A 410 7.63 -45.41 -28.28
N ASN A 411 8.65 -44.81 -28.75
CA ASN A 411 8.75 -43.99 -29.97
C ASN A 411 8.21 -44.77 -31.18
N VAL A 412 7.49 -44.18 -32.13
CA VAL A 412 7.65 -44.20 -33.61
C VAL A 412 6.50 -43.43 -34.31
N GLY A 413 6.82 -42.40 -35.05
CA GLY A 413 6.58 -42.18 -36.48
C GLY A 413 5.20 -41.75 -36.99
N SER A 414 5.24 -40.62 -37.62
CA SER A 414 4.70 -40.19 -38.92
C SER A 414 3.20 -39.92 -39.11
N ALA A 415 3.08 -38.73 -39.73
CA ALA A 415 2.16 -38.36 -40.81
C ALA A 415 0.69 -38.03 -40.55
N GLY A 416 0.36 -36.77 -40.84
CA GLY A 416 -0.52 -36.45 -41.95
C GLY A 416 -1.97 -36.07 -41.57
N ASP A 417 -2.31 -34.94 -42.22
CA ASP A 417 -3.64 -34.47 -42.60
C ASP A 417 -4.50 -33.84 -41.46
N GLY A 418 -4.69 -32.56 -41.43
CA GLY A 418 -5.46 -31.70 -42.35
C GLY A 418 -6.96 -31.88 -42.09
N TRP A 419 -7.59 -30.82 -41.60
CA TRP A 419 -8.94 -30.40 -42.02
C TRP A 419 -9.24 -29.02 -41.46
N GLU A 420 -9.60 -28.19 -42.39
CA GLU A 420 -10.08 -26.81 -42.28
C GLU A 420 -11.49 -26.74 -41.64
N ASP A 421 -11.78 -25.53 -41.20
CA ASP A 421 -12.99 -24.75 -41.38
C ASP A 421 -14.13 -24.75 -40.34
N GLU A 422 -14.51 -23.51 -40.16
CA GLU A 422 -15.83 -22.91 -39.91
C GLU A 422 -16.44 -22.98 -38.49
N SER A 423 -16.44 -21.87 -37.85
CA SER A 423 -17.46 -20.82 -37.70
C SER A 423 -17.19 -19.95 -36.48
#